data_41b731ffe6affe7222e37554091b5e50
#
_entry.id   41b731ffe6affe7222e37554091b5e50
#
_cell.length_a   1.000
_cell.length_b   1.000
_cell.length_c   1.000
_cell.angle_alpha   90.00
_cell.angle_beta   90.00
_cell.angle_gamma   90.00
#
_symmetry.space_group_name_H-M   'P 1'
#
loop_
_entity.id
_entity.type
_entity.pdbx_description
1 polymer ?
#
loop_
_entity_poly.entity_id
_entity_poly.type
_entity_poly.pdbx_seq_one_letter_code
_entity_poly.pdbx_strand_id
1 'polypeptide(L)'
;MRYLLSEKAKQDIEKIWLYTYENWSLEQADRYYNLILDEIEFIAENFESGKSVDYIKKGYRASIVKSHIIFCKKSRNNIVEIIRILHQKMDMENRIDE
;
A
#
# COMPACT_ATOMS: atom_id res chain seq x y z
N MET A 1 -1.07 1.95 -16.67
CA MET A 1 -1.75 0.72 -16.26
C MET A 1 -2.74 1.04 -15.15
N ARG A 2 -3.85 0.32 -15.10
CA ARG A 2 -4.87 0.58 -14.08
C ARG A 2 -4.59 -0.19 -12.80
N TYR A 3 -5.08 0.35 -11.71
CA TYR A 3 -5.01 -0.32 -10.42
C TYR A 3 -6.34 -0.21 -9.70
N LEU A 4 -6.54 -1.11 -8.72
CA LEU A 4 -7.71 -1.08 -7.86
C LEU A 4 -7.24 -1.06 -6.42
N LEU A 5 -7.96 -0.32 -5.58
CA LEU A 5 -7.72 -0.33 -4.13
C LEU A 5 -8.76 -1.22 -3.48
N SER A 6 -8.31 -2.16 -2.65
CA SER A 6 -9.25 -2.95 -1.85
C SER A 6 -9.93 -2.04 -0.83
N GLU A 7 -11.05 -2.48 -0.30
CA GLU A 7 -11.73 -1.71 0.75
C GLU A 7 -10.82 -1.49 1.95
N LYS A 8 -10.05 -2.50 2.32
CA LYS A 8 -9.13 -2.39 3.45
C LYS A 8 -7.98 -1.44 3.14
N ALA A 9 -7.48 -1.42 1.90
CA ALA A 9 -6.44 -0.47 1.51
C ALA A 9 -6.97 0.96 1.59
N LYS A 10 -8.22 1.19 1.18
CA LYS A 10 -8.83 2.52 1.31
C LYS A 10 -8.92 2.94 2.76
N GLN A 11 -9.33 2.02 3.64
CA GLN A 11 -9.40 2.29 5.07
C GLN A 11 -8.01 2.56 5.65
N ASP A 12 -7.01 1.80 5.20
CA ASP A 12 -5.63 2.02 5.64
C ASP A 12 -5.17 3.43 5.30
N ILE A 13 -5.42 3.89 4.07
CA ILE A 13 -5.04 5.23 3.64
C ILE A 13 -5.74 6.30 4.49
N GLU A 14 -7.03 6.13 4.75
CA GLU A 14 -7.78 7.07 5.58
C GLU A 14 -7.21 7.15 6.99
N LYS A 15 -6.88 6.01 7.58
CA LYS A 15 -6.30 5.96 8.92
C LYS A 15 -4.92 6.61 8.96
N ILE A 16 -4.11 6.39 7.94
CA ILE A 16 -2.79 7.00 7.83
C ILE A 16 -2.92 8.51 7.74
N TRP A 17 -3.85 8.99 6.89
CA TRP A 17 -4.08 10.41 6.72
C TRP A 17 -4.53 11.05 8.03
N LEU A 18 -5.52 10.43 8.70
CA LEU A 18 -6.07 10.95 9.94
C LEU A 18 -5.01 10.98 11.05
N TYR A 19 -4.25 9.91 11.20
CA TYR A 19 -3.18 9.85 12.20
C TYR A 19 -2.14 10.95 11.95
N THR A 20 -1.75 11.15 10.71
CA THR A 20 -0.76 12.17 10.37
C THR A 20 -1.31 13.57 10.63
N TYR A 21 -2.58 13.78 10.30
CA TYR A 21 -3.24 15.04 10.55
C TYR A 21 -3.29 15.37 12.06
N GLU A 22 -3.70 14.37 12.85
CA GLU A 22 -3.85 14.58 14.30
C GLU A 22 -2.53 14.73 15.03
N ASN A 23 -1.48 14.08 14.56
CA ASN A 23 -0.19 14.08 15.26
C ASN A 23 0.82 15.07 14.67
N TRP A 24 0.58 15.59 13.48
CA TRP A 24 1.51 16.49 12.81
C TRP A 24 0.77 17.71 12.27
N SER A 25 0.26 17.63 11.04
CA SER A 25 -0.42 18.77 10.43
C SER A 25 -1.20 18.33 9.20
N LEU A 26 -2.10 19.22 8.73
CA LEU A 26 -2.81 19.00 7.48
C LEU A 26 -1.83 18.91 6.30
N GLU A 27 -0.82 19.76 6.28
CA GLU A 27 0.20 19.76 5.23
C GLU A 27 0.93 18.44 5.16
N GLN A 28 1.33 17.90 6.31
CA GLN A 28 2.03 16.63 6.37
C GLN A 28 1.12 15.47 5.94
N ALA A 29 -0.14 15.51 6.36
CA ALA A 29 -1.11 14.48 5.99
C ALA A 29 -1.30 14.44 4.48
N ASP A 30 -1.48 15.59 3.85
CA ASP A 30 -1.66 15.66 2.40
C ASP A 30 -0.39 15.24 1.66
N ARG A 31 0.77 15.63 2.16
CA ARG A 31 2.04 15.26 1.55
C ARG A 31 2.24 13.75 1.60
N TYR A 32 1.99 13.14 2.73
CA TYR A 32 2.16 11.70 2.88
C TYR A 32 1.16 10.93 2.02
N TYR A 33 -0.09 11.39 1.99
CA TYR A 33 -1.11 10.83 1.14
C TYR A 33 -0.66 10.82 -0.33
N ASN A 34 -0.12 11.93 -0.81
CA ASN A 34 0.35 12.02 -2.18
C ASN A 34 1.55 11.12 -2.45
N LEU A 35 2.45 10.97 -1.48
CA LEU A 35 3.57 10.03 -1.62
C LEU A 35 3.07 8.60 -1.80
N ILE A 36 2.06 8.21 -1.04
CA ILE A 36 1.48 6.87 -1.15
C ILE A 36 0.83 6.70 -2.53
N LEU A 37 0.05 7.68 -2.98
CA LEU A 37 -0.59 7.61 -4.29
C LEU A 37 0.41 7.55 -5.42
N ASP A 38 1.49 8.34 -5.33
CA ASP A 38 2.54 8.32 -6.34
C ASP A 38 3.18 6.94 -6.44
N GLU A 39 3.42 6.31 -5.29
CA GLU A 39 4.01 4.98 -5.28
C GLU A 39 3.03 3.94 -5.82
N ILE A 40 1.74 4.07 -5.53
CA ILE A 40 0.72 3.18 -6.08
C ILE A 40 0.70 3.28 -7.61
N GLU A 41 0.77 4.50 -8.15
CA GLU A 41 0.82 4.69 -9.60
C GLU A 41 2.09 4.09 -10.19
N PHE A 42 3.22 4.25 -9.51
CA PHE A 42 4.47 3.65 -9.95
C PHE A 42 4.39 2.12 -9.97
N ILE A 43 3.82 1.53 -8.90
CA ILE A 43 3.62 0.08 -8.83
C ILE A 43 2.73 -0.40 -9.97
N ALA A 44 1.69 0.35 -10.30
CA ALA A 44 0.77 -0.02 -11.37
C ALA A 44 1.48 -0.10 -12.73
N GLU A 45 2.45 0.79 -12.95
CA GLU A 45 3.22 0.78 -14.19
C GLU A 45 4.40 -0.20 -14.14
N ASN A 46 4.89 -0.53 -12.95
CA ASN A 46 6.13 -1.28 -12.77
C ASN A 46 5.97 -2.36 -11.70
N PHE A 47 4.96 -3.21 -11.85
CA PHE A 47 4.63 -4.21 -10.83
C PHE A 47 5.83 -5.08 -10.46
N GLU A 48 6.64 -5.46 -11.45
CA GLU A 48 7.78 -6.35 -11.24
C GLU A 48 8.91 -5.72 -10.43
N SER A 49 8.91 -4.39 -10.27
CA SER A 49 9.93 -3.72 -9.47
C SER A 49 9.71 -3.90 -7.97
N GLY A 50 8.50 -4.32 -7.57
CA GLY A 50 8.23 -4.60 -6.16
C GLY A 50 8.95 -5.85 -5.69
N LYS A 51 9.25 -5.90 -4.39
CA LYS A 51 9.90 -7.05 -3.80
C LYS A 51 8.90 -8.18 -3.61
N SER A 52 9.26 -9.40 -4.05
CA SER A 52 8.41 -10.56 -3.84
C SER A 52 8.26 -10.86 -2.35
N VAL A 53 7.03 -11.09 -1.93
CA VAL A 53 6.73 -11.53 -0.56
C VAL A 53 5.95 -12.84 -0.58
N ASP A 54 6.33 -13.74 -1.50
CA ASP A 54 5.71 -15.07 -1.61
C ASP A 54 5.71 -15.82 -0.28
N TYR A 55 6.71 -15.59 0.56
CA TYR A 55 6.80 -16.23 1.86
C TYR A 55 5.67 -15.82 2.80
N ILE A 56 5.04 -14.66 2.55
CA ILE A 56 3.85 -14.23 3.30
C ILE A 56 2.60 -14.71 2.58
N LYS A 57 2.52 -14.41 1.29
CA LYS A 57 1.40 -14.85 0.47
C LYS A 57 1.82 -14.90 -1.00
N LYS A 58 1.61 -16.06 -1.63
CA LYS A 58 2.09 -16.30 -2.99
C LYS A 58 1.51 -15.27 -3.98
N GLY A 59 2.39 -14.76 -4.82
CA GLY A 59 2.03 -13.78 -5.85
C GLY A 59 2.01 -12.34 -5.38
N TYR A 60 2.19 -12.11 -4.08
CA TYR A 60 2.18 -10.75 -3.54
C TYR A 60 3.55 -10.11 -3.67
N ARG A 61 3.54 -8.81 -3.89
CA ARG A 61 4.73 -7.98 -3.90
C ARG A 61 4.54 -6.82 -2.95
N ALA A 62 5.66 -6.24 -2.53
CA ALA A 62 5.64 -5.15 -1.56
C ALA A 62 6.53 -4.01 -2.02
N SER A 63 6.10 -2.80 -1.70
CA SER A 63 6.87 -1.59 -1.96
C SER A 63 6.82 -0.70 -0.73
N ILE A 64 7.94 -0.06 -0.41
CA ILE A 64 8.07 0.73 0.82
C ILE A 64 7.88 2.22 0.52
N VAL A 65 7.04 2.87 1.34
CA VAL A 65 6.91 4.33 1.35
C VAL A 65 7.12 4.78 2.79
N LYS A 66 8.30 5.31 3.08
CA LYS A 66 8.64 5.74 4.45
C LYS A 66 8.43 4.61 5.45
N SER A 67 7.50 4.79 6.40
CA SER A 67 7.23 3.80 7.45
C SER A 67 6.20 2.76 7.06
N HIS A 68 5.65 2.83 5.85
CA HIS A 68 4.57 1.95 5.43
C HIS A 68 4.98 1.06 4.28
N ILE A 69 4.33 -0.07 4.19
CA ILE A 69 4.57 -1.05 3.14
C ILE A 69 3.27 -1.27 2.39
N ILE A 70 3.32 -1.12 1.07
CA ILE A 70 2.18 -1.34 0.19
C ILE A 70 2.26 -2.76 -0.34
N PHE A 71 1.23 -3.56 -0.03
CA PHE A 71 1.14 -4.94 -0.53
C PHE A 71 0.20 -4.97 -1.73
N CYS A 72 0.65 -5.59 -2.80
CA CYS A 72 -0.09 -5.64 -4.05
C CYS A 72 0.05 -7.00 -4.72
N LYS A 73 -0.87 -7.27 -5.63
CA LYS A 73 -0.82 -8.46 -6.50
C LYS A 73 -1.36 -8.08 -7.88
N LYS A 74 -1.06 -8.89 -8.87
CA LYS A 74 -1.57 -8.68 -10.22
C LYS A 74 -2.70 -9.67 -10.48
N SER A 75 -3.84 -9.18 -10.92
CA SER A 75 -4.98 -10.00 -11.26
C SER A 75 -4.83 -10.59 -12.67
N ARG A 76 -5.79 -11.47 -13.04
CA ARG A 76 -5.78 -12.12 -14.35
C ARG A 76 -5.81 -11.15 -15.53
N ASN A 77 -6.40 -9.99 -15.34
CA ASN A 77 -6.54 -8.99 -16.40
C ASN A 77 -5.39 -7.96 -16.38
N ASN A 78 -4.27 -8.31 -15.76
CA ASN A 78 -3.12 -7.41 -15.60
C ASN A 78 -3.47 -6.14 -14.84
N ILE A 79 -4.52 -6.18 -14.01
CA ILE A 79 -4.84 -5.07 -13.13
C ILE A 79 -4.10 -5.28 -11.81
N VAL A 80 -3.38 -4.27 -11.38
CA VAL A 80 -2.68 -4.32 -10.10
C VAL A 80 -3.67 -4.02 -8.99
N GLU A 81 -3.77 -4.91 -8.01
CA GLU A 81 -4.64 -4.70 -6.87
C GLU A 81 -3.80 -4.33 -5.66
N ILE A 82 -4.11 -3.18 -5.07
CA ILE A 82 -3.47 -2.76 -3.82
C ILE A 82 -4.28 -3.37 -2.69
N ILE A 83 -3.67 -4.29 -1.96
CA ILE A 83 -4.37 -5.12 -0.99
C ILE A 83 -4.37 -4.50 0.40
N ARG A 84 -3.22 -4.06 0.88
CA ARG A 84 -3.08 -3.43 2.19
C ARG A 84 -1.95 -2.41 2.16
N ILE A 85 -2.04 -1.43 3.05
CA ILE A 85 -0.95 -0.48 3.31
C ILE A 85 -0.74 -0.50 4.82
N LEU A 86 0.32 -1.18 5.26
CA LEU A 86 0.55 -1.46 6.67
C LEU A 86 1.83 -0.80 7.16
N HIS A 87 1.82 -0.39 8.43
CA HIS A 87 3.02 0.14 9.05
C HIS A 87 4.04 -0.99 9.19
N GLN A 88 5.32 -0.69 8.97
CA GLN A 88 6.38 -1.70 8.97
C GLN A 88 6.54 -2.43 10.31
N LYS A 89 6.00 -1.87 11.38
CA LYS A 89 6.04 -2.49 12.72
C LYS A 89 4.86 -3.42 13.00
N MET A 90 3.90 -3.52 12.07
CA MET A 90 2.77 -4.43 12.24
C MET A 90 3.19 -5.85 11.89
N ASP A 91 2.45 -6.82 12.43
CA ASP A 91 2.63 -8.22 12.07
C ASP A 91 2.01 -8.45 10.69
N MET A 92 2.84 -8.40 9.67
CA MET A 92 2.39 -8.47 8.28
C MET A 92 1.68 -9.78 7.95
N GLU A 93 2.22 -10.89 8.45
CA GLU A 93 1.67 -12.20 8.13
C GLU A 93 0.23 -12.36 8.60
N ASN A 94 -0.10 -11.82 9.76
CA ASN A 94 -1.45 -11.90 10.30
C ASN A 94 -2.37 -10.80 9.78
N ARG A 95 -1.81 -9.63 9.45
CA ARG A 95 -2.62 -8.48 9.05
C ARG A 95 -3.05 -8.49 7.60
N ILE A 96 -2.28 -9.13 6.74
CA ILE A 96 -2.53 -9.06 5.30
C ILE A 96 -3.86 -9.71 4.91
N ASP A 97 -4.35 -10.63 5.70
CA ASP A 97 -5.61 -11.34 5.45
C ASP A 97 -6.79 -10.82 6.25
N GLU A 98 -6.60 -9.79 7.06
CA GLU A 98 -7.69 -9.22 7.86
C GLU A 98 -8.75 -8.52 7.03
#